data_f1c56f4a7a82ccfd2be37816b23a1dbd
#
_entry.id   f1c56f4a7a82ccfd2be37816b23a1dbd
#
_cell.length_a   1.000
_cell.length_b   1.000
_cell.length_c   1.000
_cell.angle_alpha   90.00
_cell.angle_beta   90.00
_cell.angle_gamma   90.00
#
_symmetry.space_group_name_H-M   'P 1'
#
loop_
_entity.id
_entity.type
_entity.pdbx_description
1 polymer ?
#
loop_
_entity_poly.entity_id
_entity_poly.type
_entity_poly.pdbx_seq_one_letter_code
_entity_poly.pdbx_strand_id
1 'polypeptide(L)'
;MTVASNISTSSKAVKNTVRYQYKSIITKLVQLRKQRKLSQEYIALEIGIETKLLGQWERMIVEPRLFNLLCWCETLQVYLTVSTDDGEF
;
A
#
# COMPACT_ATOMS: atom_id res chain seq x y z
N MET A 1 10.76 3.62 -31.91
CA MET A 1 10.17 3.12 -30.69
C MET A 1 10.81 3.75 -29.48
N THR A 2 10.03 4.30 -28.67
CA THR A 2 10.53 5.07 -27.56
C THR A 2 10.73 4.28 -26.29
N VAL A 3 10.29 3.03 -26.30
CA VAL A 3 10.32 2.23 -25.08
C VAL A 3 11.74 2.02 -24.60
N ALA A 4 12.68 1.77 -25.53
CA ALA A 4 14.05 1.50 -25.13
C ALA A 4 14.69 2.73 -24.47
N SER A 5 14.46 3.90 -25.03
CA SER A 5 15.03 5.10 -24.40
C SER A 5 14.35 5.41 -23.08
N ASN A 6 13.06 5.10 -22.96
CA ASN A 6 12.39 5.24 -21.68
C ASN A 6 12.97 4.30 -20.65
N ILE A 7 13.32 3.10 -21.06
CA ILE A 7 13.90 2.13 -20.15
C ILE A 7 15.24 2.62 -19.63
N SER A 8 16.05 3.24 -20.48
CA SER A 8 17.38 3.67 -20.05
C SER A 8 17.31 4.72 -18.97
N THR A 9 16.26 5.54 -18.94
CA THR A 9 16.09 6.54 -17.89
C THR A 9 15.12 6.07 -16.82
N SER A 10 14.56 4.89 -16.98
CA SER A 10 13.37 4.51 -16.26
C SER A 10 13.63 4.02 -14.85
N SER A 11 14.87 3.65 -14.48
CA SER A 11 15.07 3.11 -13.13
C SER A 11 14.65 4.15 -12.07
N LYS A 12 15.03 5.42 -12.29
CA LYS A 12 14.62 6.48 -11.37
C LYS A 12 13.13 6.80 -11.52
N ALA A 13 12.64 6.84 -12.76
CA ALA A 13 11.23 7.12 -13.02
C ALA A 13 10.35 6.03 -12.46
N VAL A 14 10.76 4.77 -12.61
CA VAL A 14 10.01 3.65 -12.06
C VAL A 14 9.92 3.78 -10.54
N LYS A 15 11.02 4.07 -9.88
CA LYS A 15 11.02 4.19 -8.42
C LYS A 15 10.15 5.33 -7.94
N ASN A 16 10.13 6.45 -8.67
CA ASN A 16 9.28 7.56 -8.29
C ASN A 16 7.81 7.20 -8.44
N THR A 17 7.45 6.53 -9.51
CA THR A 17 6.08 6.09 -9.73
C THR A 17 5.65 5.08 -8.67
N VAL A 18 6.55 4.17 -8.30
CA VAL A 18 6.27 3.16 -7.29
C VAL A 18 6.08 3.83 -5.92
N ARG A 19 6.90 4.81 -5.58
CA ARG A 19 6.72 5.53 -4.33
C ARG A 19 5.37 6.22 -4.26
N TYR A 20 4.97 6.85 -5.34
CA TYR A 20 3.67 7.50 -5.39
C TYR A 20 2.55 6.50 -5.19
N GLN A 21 2.64 5.38 -5.89
CA GLN A 21 1.65 4.32 -5.79
C GLN A 21 1.59 3.75 -4.37
N TYR A 22 2.76 3.48 -3.80
CA TYR A 22 2.83 2.97 -2.44
C TYR A 22 2.21 3.94 -1.45
N LYS A 23 2.57 5.22 -1.55
CA LYS A 23 2.02 6.24 -0.67
C LYS A 23 0.50 6.33 -0.83
N SER A 24 0.01 6.22 -2.05
CA SER A 24 -1.42 6.27 -2.31
C SER A 24 -2.15 5.11 -1.63
N ILE A 25 -1.59 3.91 -1.72
CA ILE A 25 -2.20 2.72 -1.10
C ILE A 25 -2.25 2.89 0.42
N ILE A 26 -1.13 3.24 1.03
CA ILE A 26 -1.08 3.38 2.48
C ILE A 26 -2.04 4.47 2.96
N THR A 27 -2.04 5.61 2.26
CA THR A 27 -2.92 6.72 2.63
C THR A 27 -4.38 6.28 2.59
N LYS A 28 -4.77 5.53 1.57
CA LYS A 28 -6.15 5.06 1.46
C LYS A 28 -6.51 4.11 2.59
N LEU A 29 -5.61 3.21 2.96
CA LEU A 29 -5.89 2.31 4.07
C LEU A 29 -6.07 3.06 5.38
N VAL A 30 -5.21 4.06 5.62
CA VAL A 30 -5.34 4.89 6.82
C VAL A 30 -6.65 5.65 6.82
N GLN A 31 -7.03 6.22 5.68
CA GLN A 31 -8.28 6.95 5.57
C GLN A 31 -9.48 6.05 5.84
N LEU A 32 -9.47 4.85 5.28
CA LEU A 32 -10.55 3.90 5.51
C LEU A 32 -10.67 3.53 6.98
N ARG A 33 -9.52 3.26 7.63
CA ARG A 33 -9.55 2.96 9.06
C ARG A 33 -10.21 4.08 9.84
N LYS A 34 -9.78 5.31 9.57
CA LYS A 34 -10.31 6.47 10.29
C LYS A 34 -11.78 6.72 10.00
N GLN A 35 -12.18 6.59 8.74
CA GLN A 35 -13.58 6.77 8.36
C GLN A 35 -14.47 5.77 9.07
N ARG A 36 -13.99 4.56 9.27
CA ARG A 36 -14.74 3.51 9.93
C ARG A 36 -14.57 3.54 11.45
N LYS A 37 -13.81 4.52 11.94
CA LYS A 37 -13.59 4.73 13.37
C LYS A 37 -12.99 3.51 14.04
N LEU A 38 -12.10 2.83 13.33
CA LEU A 38 -11.39 1.68 13.86
C LEU A 38 -10.06 2.16 14.42
N SER A 39 -9.66 1.61 15.57
CA SER A 39 -8.40 1.97 16.19
C SER A 39 -7.24 1.22 15.56
N GLN A 40 -6.04 1.75 15.75
CA GLN A 40 -4.85 1.02 15.35
C GLN A 40 -4.74 -0.29 16.11
N GLU A 41 -5.13 -0.28 17.38
CA GLU A 41 -5.10 -1.49 18.20
C GLU A 41 -5.99 -2.58 17.63
N TYR A 42 -7.16 -2.21 17.16
CA TYR A 42 -8.08 -3.18 16.58
C TYR A 42 -7.46 -3.82 15.33
N ILE A 43 -6.95 -3.01 14.43
CA ILE A 43 -6.35 -3.52 13.19
C ILE A 43 -5.15 -4.39 13.51
N ALA A 44 -4.28 -3.93 14.41
CA ALA A 44 -3.08 -4.67 14.77
C ALA A 44 -3.43 -6.02 15.37
N LEU A 45 -4.44 -6.06 16.23
CA LEU A 45 -4.88 -7.30 16.82
C LEU A 45 -5.39 -8.28 15.76
N GLU A 46 -6.16 -7.79 14.81
CA GLU A 46 -6.70 -8.64 13.74
C GLU A 46 -5.60 -9.22 12.86
N ILE A 47 -4.56 -8.45 12.61
CA ILE A 47 -3.42 -8.93 11.79
C ILE A 47 -2.51 -9.84 12.61
N GLY A 48 -2.45 -9.63 13.92
CA GLY A 48 -1.53 -10.36 14.79
C GLY A 48 -0.17 -9.69 14.90
N ILE A 49 -0.15 -8.37 14.91
CA ILE A 49 1.08 -7.59 15.04
C ILE A 49 0.93 -6.61 16.19
N GLU A 50 2.04 -6.00 16.58
CA GLU A 50 2.01 -4.98 17.60
C GLU A 50 1.47 -3.67 17.04
N THR A 51 0.75 -2.94 17.86
CA THR A 51 0.18 -1.66 17.46
C THR A 51 1.25 -0.68 16.99
N LYS A 52 2.41 -0.71 17.63
CA LYS A 52 3.52 0.16 17.26
C LYS A 52 3.93 -0.08 15.80
N LEU A 53 3.96 -1.34 15.39
CA LEU A 53 4.34 -1.68 14.02
C LEU A 53 3.32 -1.13 13.03
N LEU A 54 2.04 -1.28 13.33
CA LEU A 54 1.01 -0.71 12.45
C LEU A 54 1.18 0.80 12.33
N GLY A 55 1.46 1.47 13.45
CA GLY A 55 1.72 2.91 13.43
C GLY A 55 2.89 3.26 12.52
N GLN A 56 3.95 2.45 12.53
CA GLN A 56 5.09 2.66 11.66
C GLN A 56 4.72 2.44 10.19
N TRP A 57 3.86 1.46 9.90
CA TRP A 57 3.37 1.26 8.53
C TRP A 57 2.56 2.48 8.07
N GLU A 58 1.68 2.98 8.93
CA GLU A 58 0.83 4.11 8.58
C GLU A 58 1.63 5.38 8.31
N ARG A 59 2.73 5.55 9.03
CA ARG A 59 3.61 6.70 8.82
C ARG A 59 4.67 6.44 7.77
N MET A 60 4.64 5.25 7.16
CA MET A 60 5.57 4.87 6.10
C MET A 60 7.03 4.88 6.54
N ILE A 61 7.25 4.60 7.84
CA ILE A 61 8.60 4.43 8.38
C ILE A 61 9.11 3.03 8.09
N VAL A 62 8.21 2.05 8.16
CA VAL A 62 8.50 0.65 7.87
C VAL A 62 7.50 0.19 6.81
N GLU A 63 7.97 -0.54 5.81
CA GLU A 63 7.10 -1.09 4.79
C GLU A 63 6.58 -2.45 5.25
N PRO A 64 5.28 -2.68 5.17
CA PRO A 64 4.78 -4.02 5.40
C PRO A 64 5.16 -4.93 4.25
N ARG A 65 5.43 -6.19 4.55
CA ARG A 65 5.57 -7.18 3.49
C ARG A 65 4.22 -7.34 2.81
N LEU A 66 4.27 -7.80 1.57
CA LEU A 66 3.03 -7.93 0.78
C LEU A 66 1.99 -8.76 1.50
N PHE A 67 2.38 -9.89 2.09
CA PHE A 67 1.42 -10.73 2.78
C PHE A 67 0.72 -9.95 3.89
N ASN A 68 1.48 -9.23 4.68
CA ASN A 68 0.90 -8.45 5.79
C ASN A 68 0.06 -7.29 5.28
N LEU A 69 0.46 -6.69 4.15
CA LEU A 69 -0.35 -5.66 3.54
C LEU A 69 -1.72 -6.20 3.13
N LEU A 70 -1.73 -7.41 2.57
CA LEU A 70 -3.00 -8.05 2.21
C LEU A 70 -3.84 -8.36 3.45
N CYS A 71 -3.20 -8.76 4.55
CA CYS A 71 -3.91 -8.94 5.80
C CYS A 71 -4.55 -7.64 6.27
N TRP A 72 -3.81 -6.54 6.16
CA TRP A 72 -4.33 -5.23 6.52
C TRP A 72 -5.54 -4.88 5.66
N CYS A 73 -5.45 -5.11 4.36
CA CYS A 73 -6.57 -4.89 3.47
C CYS A 73 -7.79 -5.72 3.89
N GLU A 74 -7.54 -6.95 4.30
CA GLU A 74 -8.63 -7.84 4.70
C GLU A 74 -9.36 -7.32 5.95
N THR A 75 -8.62 -6.73 6.90
CA THR A 75 -9.27 -6.16 8.10
C THR A 75 -10.22 -5.04 7.74
N LEU A 76 -9.99 -4.39 6.61
CA LEU A 76 -10.84 -3.29 6.14
C LEU A 76 -11.79 -3.75 5.05
N GLN A 77 -11.78 -5.05 4.72
CA GLN A 77 -12.63 -5.65 3.69
C GLN A 77 -12.48 -4.98 2.34
N VAL A 78 -11.24 -4.67 2.01
CA VAL A 78 -10.84 -4.22 0.68
C VAL A 78 -9.73 -5.13 0.20
N TYR A 79 -9.40 -5.06 -1.05
CA TYR A 79 -8.30 -5.87 -1.58
C TYR A 79 -7.59 -5.12 -2.68
N LEU A 80 -6.33 -5.50 -2.85
CA LEU A 80 -5.52 -4.97 -3.94
C LEU A 80 -5.81 -5.77 -5.20
N THR A 81 -5.76 -5.11 -6.31
CA THR A 81 -5.94 -5.76 -7.58
C THR A 81 -4.90 -5.25 -8.56
N VAL A 82 -4.68 -6.00 -9.62
CA VAL A 82 -3.76 -5.63 -10.68
C VAL A 82 -4.59 -5.29 -11.91
N SER A 83 -4.30 -4.15 -12.49
CA SER A 83 -5.01 -3.72 -13.69
C SER A 83 -4.02 -3.03 -14.61
N THR A 84 -4.39 -2.93 -15.87
CA THR A 84 -3.60 -2.22 -16.86
C THR A 84 -4.28 -0.89 -17.16
N ASP A 85 -3.60 -0.09 -17.99
CA ASP A 85 -4.14 1.23 -18.34
C ASP A 85 -5.49 1.13 -19.02
N ASP A 86 -5.75 0.02 -19.73
CA ASP A 86 -7.03 -0.16 -20.40
C ASP A 86 -8.06 -0.85 -19.51
N GLY A 87 -7.71 -1.07 -18.26
CA GLY A 87 -8.65 -1.65 -17.31
C GLY A 87 -8.81 -3.15 -17.39
N GLU A 88 -8.02 -3.81 -18.21
CA GLU A 88 -8.11 -5.26 -18.38
C GLU A 88 -6.91 -5.97 -17.79
N PHE A 89 -7.18 -7.20 -17.38
CA PHE A 89 -6.08 -8.03 -16.90
C PHE A 89 -6.38 -9.50 -17.06
#